data_5278b4f0be6df6a9307bec952eae8c65
#
_entry.id   5278b4f0be6df6a9307bec952eae8c65
#
_cell.length_a   1.000
_cell.length_b   1.000
_cell.length_c   1.000
_cell.angle_alpha   90.00
_cell.angle_beta   90.00
_cell.angle_gamma   90.00
#
_symmetry.space_group_name_H-M   'P 1'
#
loop_
_entity.id
_entity.type
_entity.pdbx_description
1 polymer ?
#
loop_
_entity_poly.entity_id
_entity_poly.type
_entity_poly.pdbx_seq_one_letter_code
_entity_poly.pdbx_strand_id
1 'polypeptide(L)'
;KSKVLFENTKGLQEYWPVGKIIKAVEKGKYTVAANGSFFSTNRTSTLSAILSKWFEERVLYKNRMKAAYKSGDTELGEYNHLMQYTMKILLNSLYGATALPNFRYGMNDAILSEAITLSGHRIIQESALAANKHMNKVIKGIIKLDI
;
A
#
# COMPACT_ATOMS: atom_id res chain seq x y z
N LYS A 1 16.38 -13.27 -25.96
CA LYS A 1 15.12 -12.83 -25.34
C LYS A 1 15.22 -13.15 -23.85
N SER A 2 15.18 -12.13 -23.00
CA SER A 2 15.33 -12.29 -21.56
C SER A 2 14.16 -13.06 -20.98
N LYS A 3 14.47 -14.02 -20.10
CA LYS A 3 13.49 -14.80 -19.35
C LYS A 3 13.70 -14.54 -17.87
N VAL A 4 12.61 -14.57 -17.10
CA VAL A 4 12.61 -14.45 -15.64
C VAL A 4 12.12 -15.76 -15.06
N LEU A 5 12.80 -16.26 -14.03
CA LEU A 5 12.32 -17.40 -13.27
C LEU A 5 11.12 -16.98 -12.45
N PHE A 6 10.00 -17.66 -12.65
CA PHE A 6 8.76 -17.44 -11.93
C PHE A 6 8.47 -18.66 -11.05
N GLU A 7 8.22 -18.42 -9.78
CA GLU A 7 7.80 -19.44 -8.83
C GLU A 7 6.37 -19.17 -8.39
N ASN A 8 5.51 -20.16 -8.48
CA ASN A 8 4.14 -20.02 -8.01
C ASN A 8 4.01 -20.41 -6.52
N THR A 9 2.84 -20.18 -5.95
CA THR A 9 2.55 -20.46 -4.53
C THR A 9 2.67 -21.94 -4.13
N LYS A 10 2.80 -22.83 -5.10
CA LYS A 10 3.02 -24.29 -4.89
C LYS A 10 4.48 -24.69 -5.04
N GLY A 11 5.40 -23.71 -5.19
CA GLY A 11 6.82 -23.97 -5.39
C GLY A 11 7.18 -24.45 -6.80
N LEU A 12 6.25 -24.44 -7.75
CA LEU A 12 6.56 -24.78 -9.13
C LEU A 12 7.26 -23.61 -9.82
N GLN A 13 8.42 -23.88 -10.38
CA GLN A 13 9.27 -22.92 -11.06
C GLN A 13 9.13 -23.06 -12.58
N GLU A 14 8.93 -21.95 -13.25
CA GLU A 14 8.90 -21.88 -14.72
C GLU A 14 9.54 -20.58 -15.23
N TYR A 15 10.15 -20.64 -16.43
CA TYR A 15 10.74 -19.48 -17.07
C TYR A 15 9.72 -18.75 -17.94
N TRP A 16 9.41 -17.53 -17.57
CA TRP A 16 8.53 -16.66 -18.37
C TRP A 16 9.32 -15.63 -19.18
N PRO A 17 9.02 -15.49 -20.48
CA PRO A 17 9.54 -14.38 -21.27
C PRO A 17 9.06 -13.04 -20.70
N VAL A 18 9.94 -12.05 -20.61
CA VAL A 18 9.59 -10.70 -20.11
C VAL A 18 8.37 -10.12 -20.83
N GLY A 19 8.26 -10.30 -22.14
CA GLY A 19 7.10 -9.85 -22.89
C GLY A 19 5.76 -10.49 -22.49
N LYS A 20 5.77 -11.74 -21.97
CA LYS A 20 4.57 -12.38 -21.40
C LYS A 20 4.15 -11.70 -20.10
N ILE A 21 5.13 -11.35 -19.26
CA ILE A 21 4.93 -10.65 -17.99
C ILE A 21 4.33 -9.26 -18.25
N ILE A 22 4.96 -8.46 -19.11
CA ILE A 22 4.49 -7.11 -19.47
C ILE A 22 3.05 -7.17 -19.96
N LYS A 23 2.75 -8.04 -20.92
CA LYS A 23 1.37 -8.19 -21.45
C LYS A 23 0.34 -8.61 -20.39
N ALA A 24 0.75 -9.41 -19.40
CA ALA A 24 -0.15 -9.84 -18.33
C ALA A 24 -0.46 -8.69 -17.36
N VAL A 25 0.52 -7.83 -17.08
CA VAL A 25 0.37 -6.62 -16.26
C VAL A 25 -0.44 -5.57 -17.00
N GLU A 26 -0.12 -5.28 -18.27
CA GLU A 26 -0.86 -4.31 -19.11
C GLU A 26 -2.35 -4.68 -19.25
N LYS A 27 -2.65 -5.98 -19.34
CA LYS A 27 -4.04 -6.45 -19.35
C LYS A 27 -4.74 -6.40 -17.99
N GLY A 28 -4.08 -5.85 -16.97
CA GLY A 28 -4.64 -5.72 -15.62
C GLY A 28 -4.92 -7.05 -14.91
N LYS A 29 -4.30 -8.16 -15.35
CA LYS A 29 -4.48 -9.48 -14.72
C LYS A 29 -3.69 -9.61 -13.43
N TYR A 30 -2.59 -8.86 -13.31
CA TYR A 30 -1.68 -8.89 -12.16
C TYR A 30 -1.18 -7.49 -11.82
N THR A 31 -0.98 -7.25 -10.54
CA THR A 31 -0.15 -6.15 -10.02
C THR A 31 1.18 -6.71 -9.56
N VAL A 32 2.23 -5.89 -9.63
CA VAL A 32 3.59 -6.27 -9.24
C VAL A 32 4.03 -5.42 -8.06
N ALA A 33 4.41 -6.06 -6.97
CA ALA A 33 4.99 -5.40 -5.81
C ALA A 33 6.48 -5.10 -6.02
N ALA A 34 7.04 -4.21 -5.20
CA ALA A 34 8.43 -3.79 -5.32
C ALA A 34 9.47 -4.91 -5.08
N ASN A 35 9.08 -5.99 -4.39
CA ASN A 35 9.90 -7.19 -4.24
C ASN A 35 9.78 -8.18 -5.43
N GLY A 36 9.06 -7.80 -6.49
CA GLY A 36 8.85 -8.65 -7.66
C GLY A 36 7.70 -9.66 -7.54
N SER A 37 6.96 -9.68 -6.43
CA SER A 37 5.80 -10.55 -6.26
C SER A 37 4.61 -10.11 -7.12
N PHE A 38 3.91 -11.09 -7.69
CA PHE A 38 2.73 -10.88 -8.53
C PHE A 38 1.46 -11.20 -7.76
N PHE A 39 0.52 -10.27 -7.77
CA PHE A 39 -0.79 -10.42 -7.16
C PHE A 39 -1.87 -10.40 -8.24
N SER A 40 -2.75 -11.41 -8.23
CA SER A 40 -3.87 -11.47 -9.17
C SER A 40 -4.91 -10.39 -8.81
N THR A 41 -5.43 -9.73 -9.83
CA THR A 41 -6.49 -8.73 -9.72
C THR A 41 -7.90 -9.31 -9.87
N ASN A 42 -8.00 -10.61 -10.20
CA ASN A 42 -9.28 -11.26 -10.51
C ASN A 42 -10.19 -11.43 -9.28
N ARG A 43 -9.62 -11.35 -8.08
CA ARG A 43 -10.35 -11.54 -6.82
C ARG A 43 -9.81 -10.59 -5.76
N THR A 44 -10.70 -9.99 -5.01
CA THR A 44 -10.34 -9.31 -3.76
C THR A 44 -10.09 -10.36 -2.70
N SER A 45 -8.93 -10.36 -2.07
CA SER A 45 -8.66 -11.26 -0.95
C SER A 45 -9.50 -10.86 0.27
N THR A 46 -9.83 -11.82 1.12
CA THR A 46 -10.52 -11.56 2.39
C THR A 46 -9.76 -10.54 3.25
N LEU A 47 -8.44 -10.65 3.26
CA LEU A 47 -7.56 -9.72 3.97
C LEU A 47 -7.72 -8.29 3.45
N SER A 48 -7.67 -8.11 2.13
CA SER A 48 -7.86 -6.80 1.49
C SER A 48 -9.25 -6.23 1.75
N ALA A 49 -10.29 -7.07 1.74
CA ALA A 49 -11.65 -6.65 2.03
C ALA A 49 -11.79 -6.14 3.47
N ILE A 50 -11.22 -6.85 4.45
CA ILE A 50 -11.20 -6.45 5.86
C ILE A 50 -10.43 -5.14 6.03
N LEU A 51 -9.24 -5.03 5.45
CA LEU A 51 -8.41 -3.82 5.53
C LEU A 51 -9.12 -2.61 4.92
N SER A 52 -9.78 -2.76 3.77
CA SER A 52 -10.55 -1.69 3.14
C SER A 52 -11.67 -1.21 4.04
N LYS A 53 -12.45 -2.14 4.62
CA LYS A 53 -13.53 -1.81 5.54
C LYS A 53 -13.02 -1.05 6.77
N TRP A 54 -11.98 -1.53 7.43
CA TRP A 54 -11.41 -0.86 8.61
C TRP A 54 -10.81 0.50 8.27
N PHE A 55 -10.23 0.64 7.09
CA PHE A 55 -9.71 1.91 6.62
C PHE A 55 -10.84 2.93 6.38
N GLU A 56 -11.92 2.52 5.75
CA GLU A 56 -13.12 3.37 5.54
C GLU A 56 -13.73 3.81 6.87
N GLU A 57 -13.91 2.89 7.81
CA GLU A 57 -14.38 3.19 9.15
C GLU A 57 -13.46 4.19 9.87
N ARG A 58 -12.14 4.01 9.76
CA ARG A 58 -11.18 4.96 10.31
C ARG A 58 -11.33 6.36 9.71
N VAL A 59 -11.48 6.45 8.40
CA VAL A 59 -11.69 7.75 7.72
C VAL A 59 -12.99 8.40 8.19
N LEU A 60 -14.06 7.62 8.33
CA LEU A 60 -15.34 8.10 8.85
C LEU A 60 -15.20 8.68 10.26
N TYR A 61 -14.61 7.95 11.20
CA TYR A 61 -14.39 8.43 12.57
C TYR A 61 -13.47 9.65 12.61
N LYS A 62 -12.42 9.68 11.77
CA LYS A 62 -11.52 10.84 11.66
C LYS A 62 -12.27 12.11 11.19
N ASN A 63 -13.19 11.96 10.25
CA ASN A 63 -13.98 13.09 9.77
C ASN A 63 -15.01 13.57 10.82
N ARG A 64 -15.67 12.62 11.50
CA ARG A 64 -16.57 12.92 12.62
C ARG A 64 -15.85 13.61 13.78
N MET A 65 -14.65 13.15 14.12
CA MET A 65 -13.78 13.78 15.12
C MET A 65 -13.52 15.26 14.78
N LYS A 66 -13.10 15.52 13.53
CA LYS A 66 -12.82 16.90 13.09
C LYS A 66 -14.07 17.78 13.13
N ALA A 67 -15.22 17.26 12.75
CA ALA A 67 -16.49 17.98 12.77
C ALA A 67 -16.92 18.30 14.21
N ALA A 68 -16.82 17.34 15.13
CA ALA A 68 -17.16 17.50 16.54
C ALA A 68 -16.27 18.57 17.22
N TYR A 69 -14.95 18.51 17.04
CA TYR A 69 -14.06 19.54 17.58
C TYR A 69 -14.34 20.94 16.98
N LYS A 70 -14.71 20.99 15.70
CA LYS A 70 -15.06 22.26 15.05
C LYS A 70 -16.37 22.86 15.59
N SER A 71 -17.33 22.03 16.00
CA SER A 71 -18.60 22.46 16.63
C SER A 71 -18.46 22.73 18.14
N GLY A 72 -17.30 22.49 18.74
CA GLY A 72 -17.07 22.64 20.17
C GLY A 72 -17.52 21.44 21.01
N ASP A 73 -17.99 20.37 20.39
CA ASP A 73 -18.39 19.12 21.07
C ASP A 73 -17.15 18.28 21.35
N THR A 74 -16.51 18.55 22.48
CA THR A 74 -15.24 17.91 22.87
C THR A 74 -15.46 16.44 23.19
N GLU A 75 -16.57 16.07 23.83
CA GLU A 75 -16.85 14.69 24.24
C GLU A 75 -17.01 13.78 23.01
N LEU A 76 -17.84 14.19 22.07
CA LEU A 76 -18.01 13.48 20.80
C LEU A 76 -16.69 13.47 19.99
N GLY A 77 -15.89 14.54 20.08
CA GLY A 77 -14.57 14.62 19.47
C GLY A 77 -13.63 13.56 20.01
N GLU A 78 -13.52 13.41 21.32
CA GLU A 78 -12.69 12.39 21.98
C GLU A 78 -13.16 10.98 21.71
N TYR A 79 -14.47 10.73 21.76
CA TYR A 79 -15.03 9.42 21.38
C TYR A 79 -14.59 9.02 19.97
N ASN A 80 -14.78 9.91 18.99
CA ASN A 80 -14.40 9.61 17.61
C ASN A 80 -12.87 9.52 17.43
N HIS A 81 -12.09 10.25 18.24
CA HIS A 81 -10.64 10.12 18.28
C HIS A 81 -10.22 8.71 18.72
N LEU A 82 -10.83 8.19 19.81
CA LEU A 82 -10.55 6.85 20.29
C LEU A 82 -10.93 5.79 19.26
N MET A 83 -12.08 5.92 18.62
CA MET A 83 -12.54 4.98 17.61
C MET A 83 -11.61 4.93 16.39
N GLN A 84 -11.20 6.09 15.84
CA GLN A 84 -10.25 6.12 14.72
C GLN A 84 -8.86 5.58 15.10
N TYR A 85 -8.45 5.77 16.35
CA TYR A 85 -7.20 5.25 16.87
C TYR A 85 -7.24 3.72 17.02
N THR A 86 -8.34 3.18 17.51
CA THR A 86 -8.58 1.72 17.57
C THR A 86 -8.48 1.08 16.18
N MET A 87 -9.14 1.69 15.18
CA MET A 87 -9.03 1.20 13.79
C MET A 87 -7.59 1.26 13.26
N LYS A 88 -6.81 2.29 13.63
CA LYS A 88 -5.39 2.36 13.29
C LYS A 88 -4.59 1.21 13.89
N ILE A 89 -4.86 0.86 15.16
CA ILE A 89 -4.19 -0.26 15.83
C ILE A 89 -4.55 -1.58 15.13
N LEU A 90 -5.82 -1.81 14.81
CA LEU A 90 -6.28 -3.01 14.11
C LEU A 90 -5.61 -3.16 12.72
N LEU A 91 -5.54 -2.08 11.94
CA LEU A 91 -4.85 -2.06 10.65
C LEU A 91 -3.37 -2.43 10.77
N ASN A 92 -2.67 -1.83 11.74
CA ASN A 92 -1.26 -2.10 11.98
C ASN A 92 -1.01 -3.52 12.51
N SER A 93 -1.89 -4.02 13.39
CA SER A 93 -1.81 -5.37 13.94
C SER A 93 -2.01 -6.43 12.87
N LEU A 94 -2.93 -6.22 11.95
CA LEU A 94 -3.15 -7.14 10.85
C LEU A 94 -1.94 -7.18 9.91
N TYR A 95 -1.34 -6.00 9.61
CA TYR A 95 -0.08 -5.94 8.88
C TYR A 95 1.04 -6.69 9.63
N GLY A 96 1.21 -6.43 10.92
CA GLY A 96 2.20 -7.12 11.76
C GLY A 96 1.99 -8.63 11.81
N ALA A 97 0.73 -9.08 11.84
CA ALA A 97 0.40 -10.50 11.81
C ALA A 97 0.86 -11.19 10.52
N THR A 98 0.89 -10.49 9.38
CA THR A 98 1.37 -11.06 8.11
C THR A 98 2.87 -11.39 8.12
N ALA A 99 3.63 -10.85 9.05
CA ALA A 99 5.05 -11.13 9.23
C ALA A 99 5.32 -12.28 10.22
N LEU A 100 4.30 -12.79 10.91
CA LEU A 100 4.46 -13.85 11.91
C LEU A 100 4.53 -15.23 11.27
N PRO A 101 5.49 -16.09 11.67
CA PRO A 101 5.65 -17.42 11.09
C PRO A 101 4.42 -18.34 11.23
N ASN A 102 3.59 -18.08 12.23
CA ASN A 102 2.38 -18.88 12.53
C ASN A 102 1.13 -18.35 11.83
N PHE A 103 1.20 -17.17 11.21
CA PHE A 103 0.09 -16.58 10.48
C PHE A 103 0.14 -17.00 9.01
N ARG A 104 -0.38 -18.19 8.74
CA ARG A 104 -0.39 -18.74 7.38
C ARG A 104 -1.66 -18.37 6.64
N TYR A 105 -1.61 -17.33 5.83
CA TYR A 105 -2.68 -16.95 4.92
C TYR A 105 -2.36 -17.30 3.45
N GLY A 106 -1.95 -18.56 3.21
CA GLY A 106 -1.77 -19.11 1.84
C GLY A 106 -0.55 -18.63 1.06
N MET A 107 0.34 -17.84 1.68
CA MET A 107 1.63 -17.43 1.12
C MET A 107 2.73 -17.67 2.16
N ASN A 108 3.97 -17.79 1.71
CA ASN A 108 5.13 -17.68 2.59
C ASN A 108 5.10 -16.30 3.24
N ASP A 109 4.95 -16.27 4.53
CA ASP A 109 4.55 -15.09 5.32
C ASP A 109 5.50 -13.90 5.12
N ALA A 110 6.80 -14.16 4.93
CA ALA A 110 7.80 -13.13 4.67
C ALA A 110 7.58 -12.39 3.34
N ILE A 111 7.10 -13.06 2.29
CA ILE A 111 6.95 -12.47 0.94
C ILE A 111 5.86 -11.39 0.93
N LEU A 112 4.75 -11.60 1.65
CA LEU A 112 3.66 -10.63 1.69
C LEU A 112 4.06 -9.38 2.48
N SER A 113 4.64 -9.54 3.67
CA SER A 113 5.09 -8.43 4.49
C SER A 113 6.21 -7.64 3.82
N GLU A 114 7.14 -8.32 3.14
CA GLU A 114 8.19 -7.72 2.34
C GLU A 114 7.61 -6.93 1.15
N ALA A 115 6.65 -7.51 0.42
CA ALA A 115 5.97 -6.85 -0.68
C ALA A 115 5.32 -5.53 -0.24
N ILE A 116 4.65 -5.51 0.91
CA ILE A 116 4.00 -4.33 1.47
C ILE A 116 5.06 -3.27 1.86
N THR A 117 6.09 -3.69 2.60
CA THR A 117 7.14 -2.78 3.10
C THR A 117 7.94 -2.15 1.96
N LEU A 118 8.43 -2.95 1.01
CA LEU A 118 9.21 -2.45 -0.11
C LEU A 118 8.39 -1.60 -1.07
N SER A 119 7.10 -1.94 -1.28
CA SER A 119 6.21 -1.09 -2.07
C SER A 119 5.96 0.26 -1.40
N GLY A 120 5.76 0.27 -0.08
CA GLY A 120 5.64 1.52 0.69
C GLY A 120 6.92 2.36 0.60
N HIS A 121 8.10 1.75 0.75
CA HIS A 121 9.38 2.42 0.60
C HIS A 121 9.56 3.03 -0.80
N ARG A 122 9.21 2.29 -1.84
CA ARG A 122 9.24 2.77 -3.22
C ARG A 122 8.34 3.97 -3.45
N ILE A 123 7.11 3.95 -2.93
CA ILE A 123 6.17 5.07 -3.02
C ILE A 123 6.74 6.32 -2.35
N ILE A 124 7.35 6.17 -1.17
CA ILE A 124 7.97 7.30 -0.45
C ILE A 124 9.12 7.90 -1.27
N GLN A 125 10.00 7.06 -1.82
CA GLN A 125 11.11 7.51 -2.65
C GLN A 125 10.63 8.26 -3.90
N GLU A 126 9.67 7.71 -4.62
CA GLU A 126 9.11 8.35 -5.82
C GLU A 126 8.36 9.64 -5.49
N SER A 127 7.64 9.67 -4.37
CA SER A 127 6.98 10.89 -3.89
C SER A 127 7.98 11.99 -3.54
N ALA A 128 9.09 11.64 -2.88
CA ALA A 128 10.15 12.60 -2.56
C ALA A 128 10.81 13.15 -3.83
N LEU A 129 11.11 12.29 -4.80
CA LEU A 129 11.67 12.71 -6.09
C LEU A 129 10.69 13.63 -6.86
N ALA A 130 9.41 13.28 -6.89
CA ALA A 130 8.38 14.11 -7.53
C ALA A 130 8.23 15.46 -6.84
N ALA A 131 8.22 15.49 -5.51
CA ALA A 131 8.18 16.72 -4.73
C ALA A 131 9.40 17.61 -5.01
N ASN A 132 10.60 17.06 -4.97
CA ASN A 132 11.84 17.79 -5.29
C ASN A 132 11.82 18.35 -6.72
N LYS A 133 11.38 17.54 -7.69
CA LYS A 133 11.26 17.99 -9.09
C LYS A 133 10.25 19.13 -9.22
N HIS A 134 9.12 19.04 -8.54
CA HIS A 134 8.11 20.10 -8.54
C HIS A 134 8.62 21.38 -7.89
N MET A 135 9.21 21.29 -6.70
CA MET A 135 9.76 22.43 -5.96
C MET A 135 10.87 23.12 -6.75
N ASN A 136 11.79 22.38 -7.35
CA ASN A 136 12.83 22.95 -8.20
C ASN A 136 12.27 23.69 -9.41
N LYS A 137 11.16 23.18 -10.00
CA LYS A 137 10.48 23.88 -11.09
C LYS A 137 9.85 25.19 -10.62
N VAL A 138 9.20 25.19 -9.45
CA VAL A 138 8.56 26.37 -8.86
C VAL A 138 9.61 27.41 -8.49
N ILE A 139 10.70 27.00 -7.81
CA ILE A 139 11.79 27.90 -7.40
C ILE A 139 12.45 28.54 -8.63
N LYS A 140 12.76 27.75 -9.67
CA LYS A 140 13.31 28.29 -10.93
C LYS A 140 12.35 29.26 -11.64
N GLY A 141 11.04 29.08 -11.45
CA GLY A 141 10.03 29.99 -11.99
C GLY A 141 9.90 31.30 -11.19
N ILE A 142 10.21 31.28 -9.89
CA ILE A 142 10.15 32.46 -9.00
C ILE A 142 11.47 33.24 -9.05
N ILE A 143 12.59 32.54 -9.01
CA ILE A 143 13.92 33.12 -9.13
C ILE A 143 14.26 33.09 -10.61
N LYS A 144 14.14 34.21 -11.29
CA LYS A 144 14.80 34.38 -12.59
C LYS A 144 16.31 34.38 -12.33
N LEU A 145 16.89 33.19 -12.28
CA LEU A 145 18.33 33.02 -12.34
C LEU A 145 18.74 33.28 -13.80
N ASP A 146 19.10 34.50 -14.09
CA ASP A 146 19.97 34.80 -15.23
C ASP A 146 21.31 34.10 -14.95
N ILE A 147 21.48 32.93 -15.53
CA ILE A 147 22.76 32.25 -15.63
C ILE A 147 23.12 32.24 -17.11
#